data_ac0b84c65eaa747d9fee493aa339ffe0
#
_entry.id   ac0b84c65eaa747d9fee493aa339ffe0
#
_cell.length_a   1.000
_cell.length_b   1.000
_cell.length_c   1.000
_cell.angle_alpha   90.00
_cell.angle_beta   90.00
_cell.angle_gamma   90.00
#
_symmetry.space_group_name_H-M   'P 1'
#
loop_
_entity.id
_entity.type
_entity.pdbx_description
1 polymer ?
#
loop_
_entity_poly.entity_id
_entity_poly.type
_entity_poly.pdbx_seq_one_letter_code
_entity_poly.pdbx_strand_id
1 'polypeptide(L)'
;MAERFPLRPITPDEFGAYCEVPSQAFNDTEFPAEGIEQERVVFEFDRSIAAFDGDAIVGTAAAYSFQLTVPGGIVSAGGVTFVSVLPTHRRRGILSAMMRHQLADIAARGEAVAALFASESVIYGRYGYGSASTELQLTVRRGEGALRAAVAGDAGAGSGTGAASGTGGGSGAGGGPVRLRAGWPAELRTELAKVYDSVVPHRPGMMARDERWWQNLLADPEFRRRGMSRQKCLLAGDDSGPRGYALYRTKPDWGEDGLPFGRLWIGELMATDAAASATLWTDLLTRDLIGRASCRERV
;
A
#
# COMPACT_ATOMS: atom_id res chain seq x y z
N MET A 1 30.93 -21.15 -8.67
CA MET A 1 29.80 -20.62 -9.51
C MET A 1 29.45 -19.15 -9.19
N ALA A 2 29.81 -18.64 -8.03
CA ALA A 2 29.62 -17.22 -7.70
C ALA A 2 30.52 -16.25 -8.50
N GLU A 3 31.64 -16.72 -9.03
CA GLU A 3 32.58 -15.87 -9.79
C GLU A 3 32.09 -15.46 -11.19
N ARG A 4 31.07 -16.12 -11.74
CA ARG A 4 30.62 -15.83 -13.10
C ARG A 4 29.69 -14.62 -13.19
N PHE A 5 28.96 -14.32 -12.11
CA PHE A 5 28.02 -13.17 -12.02
C PHE A 5 28.30 -12.46 -10.71
N PRO A 6 29.30 -11.54 -10.67
CA PRO A 6 29.63 -10.81 -9.45
C PRO A 6 28.42 -10.02 -8.96
N LEU A 7 28.25 -9.96 -7.62
CA LEU A 7 27.22 -9.22 -6.95
C LEU A 7 27.83 -7.97 -6.30
N ARG A 8 27.22 -6.80 -6.51
CA ARG A 8 27.54 -5.58 -5.78
C ARG A 8 26.34 -4.65 -5.70
N PRO A 9 26.34 -3.68 -4.77
CA PRO A 9 25.42 -2.55 -4.83
C PRO A 9 25.64 -1.75 -6.12
N ILE A 10 24.59 -1.06 -6.57
CA ILE A 10 24.68 -0.13 -7.71
C ILE A 10 25.07 1.25 -7.26
N THR A 11 25.65 2.03 -8.18
CA THR A 11 25.82 3.47 -8.01
C THR A 11 24.53 4.22 -8.41
N PRO A 12 24.33 5.49 -7.99
CA PRO A 12 23.19 6.27 -8.41
C PRO A 12 23.03 6.41 -9.93
N ASP A 13 24.13 6.42 -10.68
CA ASP A 13 24.11 6.54 -12.15
C ASP A 13 23.63 5.25 -12.84
N GLU A 14 23.78 4.10 -12.19
CA GLU A 14 23.32 2.81 -12.69
C GLU A 14 21.82 2.54 -12.43
N PHE A 15 21.14 3.43 -11.69
CA PHE A 15 19.77 3.19 -11.22
C PHE A 15 18.77 3.03 -12.37
N GLY A 16 18.93 3.79 -13.46
CA GLY A 16 18.10 3.64 -14.65
C GLY A 16 18.19 2.22 -15.25
N ALA A 17 19.41 1.76 -15.52
CA ALA A 17 19.65 0.43 -16.04
C ALA A 17 19.17 -0.68 -15.06
N TYR A 18 19.32 -0.44 -13.76
CA TYR A 18 18.80 -1.33 -12.72
C TYR A 18 17.28 -1.48 -12.77
N CYS A 19 16.53 -0.38 -12.98
CA CYS A 19 15.06 -0.39 -13.09
C CYS A 19 14.54 -1.06 -14.36
N GLU A 20 15.34 -1.14 -15.42
CA GLU A 20 14.96 -1.83 -16.65
C GLU A 20 14.90 -3.35 -16.50
N VAL A 21 15.73 -3.93 -15.63
CA VAL A 21 15.80 -5.39 -15.46
C VAL A 21 14.47 -5.99 -14.97
N PRO A 22 13.80 -5.46 -13.93
CA PRO A 22 12.47 -5.90 -13.54
C PRO A 22 11.43 -5.75 -14.66
N SER A 23 11.43 -4.62 -15.39
CA SER A 23 10.48 -4.40 -16.49
C SER A 23 10.60 -5.48 -17.56
N GLN A 24 11.82 -5.81 -17.98
CA GLN A 24 12.07 -6.90 -18.93
C GLN A 24 11.75 -8.28 -18.34
N ALA A 25 12.10 -8.52 -17.06
CA ALA A 25 11.87 -9.81 -16.42
C ALA A 25 10.40 -10.15 -16.21
N PHE A 26 9.56 -9.13 -15.98
CA PHE A 26 8.11 -9.27 -15.77
C PHE A 26 7.28 -9.03 -17.03
N ASN A 27 7.91 -8.75 -18.18
CA ASN A 27 7.23 -8.36 -19.42
C ASN A 27 6.29 -7.17 -19.21
N ASP A 28 6.70 -6.24 -18.38
CA ASP A 28 5.97 -5.00 -18.12
C ASP A 28 6.42 -3.92 -19.12
N THR A 29 5.69 -2.83 -19.16
CA THR A 29 6.08 -1.63 -19.90
C THR A 29 7.35 -1.03 -19.30
N GLU A 30 8.11 -0.30 -20.10
CA GLU A 30 9.28 0.44 -19.64
C GLU A 30 8.92 1.33 -18.45
N PHE A 31 9.82 1.38 -17.49
CA PHE A 31 9.63 2.24 -16.32
C PHE A 31 9.88 3.70 -16.76
N PRO A 32 8.90 4.60 -16.69
CA PRO A 32 9.09 5.95 -17.21
C PRO A 32 10.12 6.71 -16.38
N ALA A 33 10.86 7.63 -17.00
CA ALA A 33 11.89 8.43 -16.34
C ALA A 33 11.36 9.12 -15.06
N GLU A 34 10.15 9.67 -15.10
CA GLU A 34 9.49 10.24 -13.91
C GLU A 34 9.29 9.19 -12.81
N GLY A 35 9.00 7.95 -13.17
CA GLY A 35 8.85 6.82 -12.25
C GLY A 35 10.18 6.43 -11.59
N ILE A 36 11.26 6.44 -12.36
CA ILE A 36 12.62 6.19 -11.84
C ILE A 36 12.98 7.25 -10.78
N GLU A 37 12.76 8.53 -11.09
CA GLU A 37 13.06 9.61 -10.13
C GLU A 37 12.18 9.55 -8.88
N GLN A 38 10.93 9.14 -9.03
CA GLN A 38 10.04 8.97 -7.89
C GLN A 38 10.45 7.78 -7.00
N GLU A 39 10.87 6.67 -7.59
CA GLU A 39 11.35 5.51 -6.84
C GLU A 39 12.66 5.81 -6.12
N ARG A 40 13.51 6.66 -6.71
CA ARG A 40 14.77 7.13 -6.10
C ARG A 40 14.58 7.78 -4.73
N VAL A 41 13.42 8.38 -4.46
CA VAL A 41 13.09 9.04 -3.17
C VAL A 41 13.14 8.06 -2.01
N VAL A 42 12.71 6.82 -2.23
CA VAL A 42 12.66 5.78 -1.19
C VAL A 42 13.75 4.73 -1.33
N PHE A 43 14.46 4.68 -2.46
CA PHE A 43 15.43 3.64 -2.75
C PHE A 43 16.68 3.75 -1.86
N GLU A 44 17.10 2.63 -1.29
CA GLU A 44 18.28 2.50 -0.43
C GLU A 44 19.41 1.86 -1.23
N PHE A 45 20.30 2.70 -1.79
CA PHE A 45 21.38 2.26 -2.69
C PHE A 45 22.34 1.27 -2.05
N ASP A 46 22.65 1.45 -0.77
CA ASP A 46 23.52 0.57 0.02
C ASP A 46 22.89 -0.81 0.30
N ARG A 47 21.59 -0.95 0.05
CA ARG A 47 20.82 -2.19 0.17
C ARG A 47 20.44 -2.78 -1.19
N SER A 48 20.93 -2.21 -2.28
CA SER A 48 20.75 -2.76 -3.61
C SER A 48 21.73 -3.89 -3.86
N ILE A 49 21.33 -4.85 -4.69
CA ILE A 49 22.15 -5.93 -5.18
C ILE A 49 21.92 -6.03 -6.68
N ALA A 50 22.98 -5.92 -7.46
CA ALA A 50 22.95 -6.21 -8.89
C ALA A 50 23.90 -7.38 -9.19
N ALA A 51 23.46 -8.30 -10.06
CA ALA A 51 24.28 -9.34 -10.65
C ALA A 51 24.72 -8.89 -12.03
N PHE A 52 26.01 -8.99 -12.31
CA PHE A 52 26.62 -8.51 -13.55
C PHE A 52 27.08 -9.66 -14.47
N ASP A 53 26.90 -9.48 -15.78
CA ASP A 53 27.58 -10.26 -16.83
C ASP A 53 28.39 -9.27 -17.68
N GLY A 54 29.70 -9.18 -17.43
CA GLY A 54 30.51 -8.04 -17.84
C GLY A 54 29.99 -6.76 -17.19
N ASP A 55 29.68 -5.75 -18.00
CA ASP A 55 29.14 -4.48 -17.55
C ASP A 55 27.59 -4.44 -17.48
N ALA A 56 26.94 -5.50 -17.97
CA ALA A 56 25.48 -5.55 -18.02
C ALA A 56 24.88 -6.05 -16.72
N ILE A 57 23.85 -5.36 -16.20
CA ILE A 57 23.05 -5.83 -15.08
C ILE A 57 22.08 -6.90 -15.59
N VAL A 58 22.17 -8.11 -15.05
CA VAL A 58 21.37 -9.27 -15.47
C VAL A 58 20.46 -9.82 -14.38
N GLY A 59 20.60 -9.30 -13.17
CA GLY A 59 19.72 -9.62 -12.04
C GLY A 59 19.76 -8.52 -11.00
N THR A 60 18.64 -8.32 -10.31
CA THR A 60 18.44 -7.26 -9.32
C THR A 60 17.77 -7.81 -8.07
N ALA A 61 18.08 -7.23 -6.92
CA ALA A 61 17.34 -7.33 -5.69
C ALA A 61 17.63 -6.10 -4.82
N ALA A 62 16.68 -5.65 -4.03
CA ALA A 62 16.89 -4.58 -3.06
C ALA A 62 16.11 -4.85 -1.79
N ALA A 63 16.41 -4.12 -0.73
CA ALA A 63 15.60 -4.10 0.48
C ALA A 63 15.38 -2.67 0.95
N TYR A 64 14.23 -2.44 1.57
CA TYR A 64 13.90 -1.23 2.31
C TYR A 64 13.98 -1.51 3.80
N SER A 65 14.40 -0.52 4.57
CA SER A 65 14.41 -0.58 6.04
C SER A 65 13.04 -0.22 6.60
N PHE A 66 12.34 -1.17 7.21
CA PHE A 66 11.02 -0.94 7.78
C PHE A 66 10.96 -1.21 9.29
N GLN A 67 10.01 -0.53 9.94
CA GLN A 67 9.48 -0.92 11.24
C GLN A 67 8.14 -1.61 10.97
N LEU A 68 8.08 -2.91 11.21
CA LEU A 68 6.92 -3.76 10.93
C LEU A 68 6.19 -4.09 12.22
N THR A 69 4.89 -3.83 12.27
CA THR A 69 4.04 -4.29 13.36
C THR A 69 3.81 -5.79 13.24
N VAL A 70 4.10 -6.51 14.30
CA VAL A 70 3.85 -7.95 14.45
C VAL A 70 2.97 -8.20 15.68
N PRO A 71 2.37 -9.38 15.86
CA PRO A 71 1.70 -9.70 17.10
C PRO A 71 2.64 -9.52 18.30
N GLY A 72 2.27 -8.63 19.22
CA GLY A 72 3.05 -8.34 20.43
C GLY A 72 4.03 -7.15 20.33
N GLY A 73 4.21 -6.52 19.15
CA GLY A 73 5.10 -5.34 19.08
C GLY A 73 5.48 -4.91 17.67
N ILE A 74 6.54 -4.11 17.62
CA ILE A 74 7.12 -3.61 16.35
C ILE A 74 8.56 -4.13 16.26
N VAL A 75 8.94 -4.60 15.09
CA VAL A 75 10.28 -5.13 14.80
C VAL A 75 10.89 -4.46 13.58
N SER A 76 12.22 -4.36 13.54
CA SER A 76 12.95 -3.98 12.32
C SER A 76 12.84 -5.11 11.30
N ALA A 77 12.57 -4.76 10.07
CA ALA A 77 12.32 -5.70 8.97
C ALA A 77 12.92 -5.22 7.65
N GLY A 78 13.51 -6.15 6.90
CA GLY A 78 13.93 -5.92 5.53
C GLY A 78 12.76 -6.10 4.56
N GLY A 79 12.33 -5.01 3.92
CA GLY A 79 11.29 -5.03 2.88
C GLY A 79 11.88 -5.39 1.52
N VAL A 80 11.92 -6.67 1.19
CA VAL A 80 12.56 -7.18 -0.04
C VAL A 80 11.79 -6.78 -1.28
N THR A 81 12.49 -6.24 -2.26
CA THR A 81 11.92 -5.71 -3.50
C THR A 81 12.87 -5.88 -4.69
N PHE A 82 12.46 -5.47 -5.89
CA PHE A 82 13.26 -5.52 -7.13
C PHE A 82 13.84 -6.89 -7.48
N VAL A 83 13.31 -7.98 -6.91
CA VAL A 83 13.85 -9.32 -7.16
C VAL A 83 13.52 -9.77 -8.57
N SER A 84 14.52 -9.74 -9.43
CA SER A 84 14.38 -10.15 -10.83
C SER A 84 15.66 -10.74 -11.41
N VAL A 85 15.53 -11.54 -12.46
CA VAL A 85 16.63 -12.05 -13.28
C VAL A 85 16.16 -12.06 -14.72
N LEU A 86 16.95 -11.49 -15.63
CA LEU A 86 16.67 -11.48 -17.06
C LEU A 86 16.34 -12.87 -17.56
N PRO A 87 15.36 -13.04 -18.45
CA PRO A 87 14.95 -14.35 -18.99
C PRO A 87 16.12 -15.15 -19.57
N THR A 88 17.08 -14.49 -20.21
CA THR A 88 18.29 -15.07 -20.80
C THR A 88 19.29 -15.61 -19.76
N HIS A 89 19.15 -15.20 -18.49
CA HIS A 89 20.08 -15.54 -17.40
C HIS A 89 19.44 -16.38 -16.29
N ARG A 90 18.18 -16.78 -16.45
CA ARG A 90 17.48 -17.65 -15.50
C ARG A 90 18.15 -19.02 -15.38
N ARG A 91 17.92 -19.70 -14.24
CA ARG A 91 18.42 -21.07 -13.94
C ARG A 91 19.95 -21.22 -13.90
N ARG A 92 20.67 -20.09 -13.75
CA ARG A 92 22.14 -20.06 -13.61
C ARG A 92 22.61 -19.78 -12.18
N GLY A 93 21.69 -19.84 -11.20
CA GLY A 93 22.02 -19.65 -9.77
C GLY A 93 22.04 -18.21 -9.28
N ILE A 94 21.80 -17.20 -10.17
CA ILE A 94 21.85 -15.77 -9.83
C ILE A 94 20.87 -15.44 -8.70
N LEU A 95 19.59 -15.81 -8.83
CA LEU A 95 18.59 -15.57 -7.79
C LEU A 95 19.04 -16.14 -6.43
N SER A 96 19.55 -17.37 -6.42
CA SER A 96 19.98 -17.98 -5.16
C SER A 96 21.19 -17.30 -4.54
N ALA A 97 22.08 -16.73 -5.35
CA ALA A 97 23.20 -15.94 -4.86
C ALA A 97 22.72 -14.62 -4.25
N MET A 98 21.86 -13.89 -4.96
CA MET A 98 21.29 -12.63 -4.48
C MET A 98 20.48 -12.82 -3.18
N MET A 99 19.60 -13.83 -3.12
CA MET A 99 18.78 -14.08 -1.92
C MET A 99 19.63 -14.45 -0.70
N ARG A 100 20.70 -15.26 -0.86
CA ARG A 100 21.61 -15.54 0.25
C ARG A 100 22.36 -14.30 0.73
N HIS A 101 22.84 -13.47 -0.20
CA HIS A 101 23.51 -12.23 0.13
C HIS A 101 22.56 -11.27 0.88
N GLN A 102 21.35 -11.10 0.36
CA GLN A 102 20.34 -10.20 0.94
C GLN A 102 19.89 -10.64 2.34
N LEU A 103 19.62 -11.93 2.54
CA LEU A 103 19.23 -12.44 3.86
C LEU A 103 20.38 -12.33 4.87
N ALA A 104 21.64 -12.50 4.43
CA ALA A 104 22.80 -12.27 5.28
C ALA A 104 22.94 -10.78 5.66
N ASP A 105 22.72 -9.85 4.74
CA ASP A 105 22.73 -8.40 5.03
C ASP A 105 21.61 -8.00 6.00
N ILE A 106 20.37 -8.48 5.78
CA ILE A 106 19.22 -8.27 6.66
C ILE A 106 19.55 -8.75 8.09
N ALA A 107 20.09 -9.95 8.22
CA ALA A 107 20.48 -10.50 9.53
C ALA A 107 21.62 -9.69 10.18
N ALA A 108 22.63 -9.27 9.40
CA ALA A 108 23.75 -8.47 9.90
C ALA A 108 23.33 -7.08 10.38
N ARG A 109 22.25 -6.53 9.82
CA ARG A 109 21.63 -5.27 10.26
C ARG A 109 20.75 -5.42 11.51
N GLY A 110 20.58 -6.64 12.02
CA GLY A 110 19.74 -6.92 13.20
C GLY A 110 18.24 -6.87 12.89
N GLU A 111 17.85 -6.98 11.64
CA GLU A 111 16.44 -7.04 11.24
C GLU A 111 15.88 -8.44 11.52
N ALA A 112 14.81 -8.50 12.30
CA ALA A 112 14.27 -9.77 12.81
C ALA A 112 13.58 -10.61 11.71
N VAL A 113 13.07 -9.97 10.66
CA VAL A 113 12.32 -10.60 9.58
C VAL A 113 12.62 -9.94 8.24
N ALA A 114 12.45 -10.72 7.16
CA ALA A 114 12.38 -10.23 5.80
C ALA A 114 10.93 -10.40 5.29
N ALA A 115 10.38 -9.37 4.69
CA ALA A 115 9.03 -9.38 4.13
C ALA A 115 9.05 -9.02 2.65
N LEU A 116 8.20 -9.64 1.84
CA LEU A 116 8.04 -9.34 0.43
C LEU A 116 6.60 -9.56 -0.07
N PHE A 117 6.29 -8.94 -1.20
CA PHE A 117 5.14 -9.31 -2.02
C PHE A 117 5.58 -10.26 -3.12
N ALA A 118 5.07 -11.49 -3.09
CA ALA A 118 5.45 -12.50 -4.04
C ALA A 118 4.64 -12.38 -5.35
N SER A 119 5.30 -12.11 -6.47
CA SER A 119 4.69 -12.32 -7.80
C SER A 119 4.52 -13.82 -8.09
N GLU A 120 5.50 -14.65 -7.63
CA GLU A 120 5.48 -16.11 -7.73
C GLU A 120 5.84 -16.71 -6.36
N SER A 121 4.83 -17.04 -5.54
CA SER A 121 5.03 -17.48 -4.15
C SER A 121 5.87 -18.75 -4.02
N VAL A 122 5.78 -19.68 -4.97
CA VAL A 122 6.52 -20.95 -4.97
C VAL A 122 8.04 -20.80 -4.98
N ILE A 123 8.56 -19.63 -5.38
CA ILE A 123 10.01 -19.37 -5.45
C ILE A 123 10.60 -19.23 -4.05
N TYR A 124 9.87 -18.61 -3.13
CA TYR A 124 10.45 -18.06 -1.90
C TYR A 124 10.50 -19.05 -0.73
N GLY A 125 9.70 -20.12 -0.75
CA GLY A 125 9.72 -21.16 0.29
C GLY A 125 11.11 -21.78 0.52
N ARG A 126 11.92 -21.95 -0.54
CA ARG A 126 13.29 -22.46 -0.46
C ARG A 126 14.27 -21.55 0.28
N TYR A 127 13.91 -20.30 0.51
CA TYR A 127 14.69 -19.29 1.22
C TYR A 127 14.14 -19.01 2.62
N GLY A 128 13.17 -19.78 3.10
CA GLY A 128 12.60 -19.66 4.43
C GLY A 128 11.39 -18.74 4.54
N TYR A 129 10.87 -18.23 3.41
CA TYR A 129 9.65 -17.43 3.42
C TYR A 129 8.41 -18.31 3.51
N GLY A 130 7.42 -17.84 4.29
CA GLY A 130 6.09 -18.40 4.38
C GLY A 130 5.02 -17.35 4.09
N SER A 131 3.80 -17.79 3.77
CA SER A 131 2.66 -16.87 3.63
C SER A 131 2.31 -16.29 4.99
N ALA A 132 2.40 -14.98 5.14
CA ALA A 132 2.14 -14.26 6.40
C ALA A 132 0.79 -13.56 6.42
N SER A 133 0.24 -13.20 5.26
CA SER A 133 -1.07 -12.55 5.12
C SER A 133 -1.68 -12.84 3.75
N THR A 134 -2.98 -12.57 3.64
CA THR A 134 -3.72 -12.66 2.38
C THR A 134 -4.25 -11.26 2.02
N GLU A 135 -4.24 -10.92 0.75
CA GLU A 135 -4.90 -9.72 0.24
C GLU A 135 -6.26 -10.09 -0.34
N LEU A 136 -7.31 -9.37 0.07
CA LEU A 136 -8.63 -9.45 -0.54
C LEU A 136 -8.84 -8.26 -1.47
N GLN A 137 -9.25 -8.55 -2.70
CA GLN A 137 -9.78 -7.53 -3.59
C GLN A 137 -11.31 -7.60 -3.58
N LEU A 138 -11.92 -6.54 -3.05
CA LEU A 138 -13.37 -6.42 -2.99
C LEU A 138 -13.86 -5.53 -4.14
N THR A 139 -14.97 -5.92 -4.76
CA THR A 139 -15.68 -5.10 -5.73
C THR A 139 -17.15 -5.08 -5.35
N VAL A 140 -17.67 -3.89 -5.03
CA VAL A 140 -19.06 -3.66 -4.63
C VAL A 140 -19.76 -2.94 -5.77
N ARG A 141 -20.87 -3.48 -6.24
CA ARG A 141 -21.71 -2.87 -7.27
C ARG A 141 -22.63 -1.81 -6.66
N ARG A 142 -23.06 -0.89 -7.49
CA ARG A 142 -24.06 0.13 -7.09
C ARG A 142 -25.32 -0.56 -6.50
N GLY A 143 -25.75 -0.07 -5.35
CA GLY A 143 -26.90 -0.61 -4.62
C GLY A 143 -26.59 -1.80 -3.71
N GLU A 144 -25.39 -2.40 -3.77
CA GLU A 144 -24.97 -3.50 -2.90
C GLU A 144 -24.12 -3.03 -1.70
N GLY A 145 -23.86 -1.72 -1.59
CA GLY A 145 -22.96 -1.14 -0.60
C GLY A 145 -23.58 -0.81 0.77
N ALA A 146 -24.76 -1.35 1.09
CA ALA A 146 -25.39 -1.13 2.38
C ALA A 146 -24.62 -1.84 3.51
N LEU A 147 -24.14 -1.08 4.49
CA LEU A 147 -23.52 -1.63 5.68
C LEU A 147 -24.56 -2.33 6.57
N ARG A 148 -24.15 -3.36 7.30
CA ARG A 148 -25.05 -4.02 8.27
C ARG A 148 -25.52 -3.01 9.34
N ALA A 149 -26.78 -3.12 9.77
CA ALA A 149 -27.42 -2.22 10.71
C ALA A 149 -26.62 -2.00 12.04
N ALA A 150 -25.93 -3.02 12.54
CA ALA A 150 -25.08 -2.91 13.73
C ALA A 150 -23.88 -1.97 13.55
N VAL A 151 -23.34 -1.85 12.35
CA VAL A 151 -22.24 -0.93 12.02
C VAL A 151 -22.80 0.43 11.65
N ALA A 152 -23.99 0.48 11.02
CA ALA A 152 -24.66 1.72 10.64
C ALA A 152 -25.23 2.45 11.87
N GLY A 153 -25.65 1.75 12.92
CA GLY A 153 -26.20 2.32 14.15
C GLY A 153 -25.19 3.17 14.91
N ASP A 154 -23.91 2.78 14.93
CA ASP A 154 -22.85 3.57 15.53
C ASP A 154 -22.43 4.79 14.67
N ALA A 155 -22.71 4.77 13.38
CA ALA A 155 -22.39 5.85 12.45
C ALA A 155 -23.54 6.86 12.26
N GLY A 156 -24.79 6.45 12.56
CA GLY A 156 -26.01 7.17 12.14
C GLY A 156 -26.66 8.09 13.18
N ALA A 157 -26.07 8.33 14.34
CA ALA A 157 -26.66 9.18 15.39
C ALA A 157 -26.60 10.71 15.08
N GLY A 158 -26.54 11.10 13.81
CA GLY A 158 -26.43 12.51 13.37
C GLY A 158 -27.60 13.09 12.59
N SER A 159 -28.74 12.38 12.39
CA SER A 159 -29.93 12.97 11.74
C SER A 159 -31.21 12.72 12.54
N GLY A 160 -31.56 13.68 13.35
CA GLY A 160 -32.86 14.21 13.75
C GLY A 160 -34.01 13.31 14.19
N THR A 161 -34.46 13.56 15.42
CA THR A 161 -35.82 13.41 15.99
C THR A 161 -36.25 12.02 16.50
N GLY A 162 -36.41 11.93 17.83
CA GLY A 162 -37.32 10.99 18.46
C GLY A 162 -36.74 10.20 19.63
N ALA A 163 -37.13 10.57 20.84
CA ALA A 163 -36.81 9.99 22.12
C ALA A 163 -37.22 8.51 22.23
N ALA A 164 -36.33 7.66 22.77
CA ALA A 164 -36.68 6.51 23.59
C ALA A 164 -35.51 6.13 24.47
N SER A 165 -35.75 6.09 25.76
CA SER A 165 -34.90 5.68 26.88
C SER A 165 -34.59 4.20 26.84
N GLY A 166 -33.28 3.82 27.00
CA GLY A 166 -32.83 2.46 27.21
C GLY A 166 -31.40 2.43 27.75
N THR A 167 -31.26 2.20 29.05
CA THR A 167 -30.03 2.00 29.78
C THR A 167 -29.30 0.74 29.34
N GLY A 168 -28.09 0.86 28.86
CA GLY A 168 -27.17 -0.25 28.61
C GLY A 168 -25.76 0.27 28.48
N GLY A 169 -24.98 0.22 29.57
CA GLY A 169 -23.62 0.74 29.64
C GLY A 169 -22.63 -0.08 28.83
N GLY A 170 -22.00 0.58 27.89
CA GLY A 170 -20.76 0.19 27.22
C GLY A 170 -19.92 1.45 27.09
N SER A 171 -18.83 1.57 27.85
CA SER A 171 -17.90 2.69 27.82
C SER A 171 -17.08 2.65 26.51
N GLY A 172 -17.64 3.17 25.45
CA GLY A 172 -16.92 3.52 24.23
C GLY A 172 -16.50 5.00 24.33
N ALA A 173 -15.24 5.29 24.11
CA ALA A 173 -14.65 6.62 24.15
C ALA A 173 -15.50 7.64 23.37
N GLY A 174 -15.98 8.68 24.08
CA GLY A 174 -16.89 9.68 23.58
C GLY A 174 -16.25 10.63 22.57
N GLY A 175 -16.39 10.31 21.29
CA GLY A 175 -16.15 11.25 20.19
C GLY A 175 -17.47 11.84 19.73
N GLY A 176 -17.46 13.13 19.33
CA GLY A 176 -18.58 13.79 18.68
C GLY A 176 -18.98 13.12 17.36
N PRO A 177 -20.07 13.60 16.71
CA PRO A 177 -20.52 13.07 15.43
C PRO A 177 -19.42 13.22 14.38
N VAL A 178 -19.12 12.11 13.68
CA VAL A 178 -18.11 12.07 12.62
C VAL A 178 -18.57 12.91 11.45
N ARG A 179 -17.74 13.87 11.05
CA ARG A 179 -17.91 14.72 9.87
C ARG A 179 -16.90 14.37 8.81
N LEU A 180 -17.32 14.50 7.54
CA LEU A 180 -16.46 14.25 6.38
C LEU A 180 -15.98 15.58 5.78
N ARG A 181 -14.70 15.60 5.40
CA ARG A 181 -14.05 16.69 4.67
C ARG A 181 -13.28 16.13 3.48
N ALA A 182 -13.61 16.59 2.27
CA ALA A 182 -12.82 16.27 1.09
C ALA A 182 -11.64 17.23 0.94
N GLY A 183 -10.55 16.76 0.36
CA GLY A 183 -9.37 17.59 0.09
C GLY A 183 -8.33 16.86 -0.77
N TRP A 184 -7.22 17.54 -1.01
CA TRP A 184 -6.09 16.94 -1.71
C TRP A 184 -5.16 16.27 -0.71
N PRO A 185 -4.66 15.04 -1.01
CA PRO A 185 -3.83 14.30 -0.05
C PRO A 185 -2.60 15.06 0.44
N ALA A 186 -1.93 15.81 -0.44
CA ALA A 186 -0.75 16.59 -0.08
C ALA A 186 -1.05 17.70 0.95
N GLU A 187 -2.22 18.33 0.84
CA GLU A 187 -2.66 19.38 1.78
C GLU A 187 -3.05 18.82 3.15
N LEU A 188 -3.49 17.56 3.18
CA LEU A 188 -3.97 16.86 4.37
C LEU A 188 -2.93 15.93 4.99
N ARG A 189 -1.68 15.99 4.52
CA ARG A 189 -0.63 15.04 4.89
C ARG A 189 -0.45 14.87 6.41
N THR A 190 -0.46 15.97 7.14
CA THR A 190 -0.28 15.95 8.60
C THR A 190 -1.41 15.19 9.31
N GLU A 191 -2.64 15.39 8.86
CA GLU A 191 -3.81 14.68 9.40
C GLU A 191 -3.80 13.20 9.01
N LEU A 192 -3.41 12.89 7.77
CA LEU A 192 -3.26 11.51 7.31
C LEU A 192 -2.22 10.77 8.14
N ALA A 193 -1.05 11.39 8.38
CA ALA A 193 0.02 10.82 9.18
C ALA A 193 -0.44 10.55 10.62
N LYS A 194 -1.15 11.49 11.27
CA LYS A 194 -1.71 11.29 12.62
C LYS A 194 -2.60 10.06 12.72
N VAL A 195 -3.52 9.88 11.75
CA VAL A 195 -4.40 8.72 11.72
C VAL A 195 -3.58 7.44 11.49
N TYR A 196 -2.69 7.45 10.50
CA TYR A 196 -1.87 6.30 10.15
C TYR A 196 -1.02 5.82 11.33
N ASP A 197 -0.29 6.74 11.95
CA ASP A 197 0.60 6.45 13.07
C ASP A 197 -0.13 5.94 14.31
N SER A 198 -1.40 6.33 14.49
CA SER A 198 -2.23 5.81 15.57
C SER A 198 -2.78 4.40 15.29
N VAL A 199 -2.91 4.01 14.01
CA VAL A 199 -3.45 2.70 13.59
C VAL A 199 -2.37 1.64 13.49
N VAL A 200 -1.20 2.01 12.92
CA VAL A 200 -0.09 1.09 12.61
C VAL A 200 0.33 0.20 13.77
N PRO A 201 0.54 0.71 15.01
CA PRO A 201 0.99 -0.12 16.13
C PRO A 201 0.00 -1.23 16.54
N HIS A 202 -1.25 -1.10 16.11
CA HIS A 202 -2.35 -2.01 16.50
C HIS A 202 -2.75 -2.99 15.38
N ARG A 203 -2.09 -2.88 14.21
CA ARG A 203 -2.39 -3.75 13.04
C ARG A 203 -1.16 -4.53 12.60
N PRO A 204 -1.01 -5.82 12.98
CA PRO A 204 0.05 -6.68 12.46
C PRO A 204 0.10 -6.69 10.93
N GLY A 205 1.31 -6.65 10.37
CA GLY A 205 1.55 -6.55 8.94
C GLY A 205 1.64 -5.12 8.39
N MET A 206 1.35 -4.10 9.22
CA MET A 206 1.54 -2.70 8.84
C MET A 206 2.98 -2.24 9.05
N MET A 207 3.45 -1.37 8.19
CA MET A 207 4.80 -0.78 8.22
C MET A 207 4.70 0.70 8.57
N ALA A 208 5.57 1.19 9.45
CA ALA A 208 5.67 2.63 9.73
C ALA A 208 6.13 3.38 8.46
N ARG A 209 5.73 4.63 8.34
CA ARG A 209 6.08 5.51 7.21
C ARG A 209 6.87 6.71 7.69
N ASP A 210 8.05 6.91 7.13
CA ASP A 210 8.80 8.16 7.25
C ASP A 210 8.34 9.19 6.20
N GLU A 211 9.01 10.35 6.19
CA GLU A 211 8.75 11.44 5.24
C GLU A 211 8.87 10.98 3.77
N ARG A 212 9.88 10.17 3.43
CA ARG A 212 10.13 9.70 2.07
C ARG A 212 9.00 8.81 1.57
N TRP A 213 8.49 7.92 2.44
CA TRP A 213 7.35 7.05 2.13
C TRP A 213 6.06 7.83 1.96
N TRP A 214 5.82 8.87 2.77
CA TRP A 214 4.68 9.75 2.58
C TRP A 214 4.80 10.53 1.28
N GLN A 215 5.96 11.08 0.96
CA GLN A 215 6.21 11.77 -0.30
C GLN A 215 5.95 10.85 -1.50
N ASN A 216 6.46 9.62 -1.48
CA ASN A 216 6.25 8.64 -2.56
C ASN A 216 4.77 8.24 -2.69
N LEU A 217 4.07 7.98 -1.57
CA LEU A 217 2.65 7.60 -1.56
C LEU A 217 1.74 8.69 -2.12
N LEU A 218 2.00 9.93 -1.73
CA LEU A 218 1.16 11.08 -2.09
C LEU A 218 1.55 11.72 -3.41
N ALA A 219 2.70 11.36 -3.97
CA ALA A 219 3.03 11.70 -5.34
C ALA A 219 1.99 11.08 -6.28
N ASP A 220 1.49 11.89 -7.20
CA ASP A 220 0.40 11.51 -8.09
C ASP A 220 0.76 11.70 -9.57
N PRO A 221 1.84 11.08 -10.06
CA PRO A 221 2.23 11.18 -11.46
C PRO A 221 1.19 10.52 -12.36
N GLU A 222 1.08 10.99 -13.60
CA GLU A 222 0.04 10.54 -14.51
C GLU A 222 0.11 9.04 -14.82
N PHE A 223 1.31 8.49 -14.97
CA PHE A 223 1.51 7.06 -15.27
C PHE A 223 0.92 6.14 -14.17
N ARG A 224 0.90 6.57 -12.90
CA ARG A 224 0.29 5.80 -11.80
C ARG A 224 -1.24 5.84 -11.80
N ARG A 225 -1.86 6.78 -12.51
CA ARG A 225 -3.33 6.96 -12.49
C ARG A 225 -4.06 5.92 -13.32
N ARG A 226 -3.41 5.27 -14.28
CA ARG A 226 -4.02 4.24 -15.15
C ARG A 226 -5.34 4.71 -15.79
N GLY A 227 -5.38 5.97 -16.25
CA GLY A 227 -6.57 6.58 -16.83
C GLY A 227 -7.67 6.95 -15.83
N MET A 228 -7.37 6.94 -14.54
CA MET A 228 -8.25 7.44 -13.48
C MET A 228 -7.93 8.90 -13.13
N SER A 229 -8.78 9.51 -12.30
CA SER A 229 -8.56 10.86 -11.79
C SER A 229 -7.28 10.98 -10.98
N ARG A 230 -6.85 12.22 -10.69
CA ARG A 230 -5.91 12.51 -9.60
C ARG A 230 -6.38 11.86 -8.31
N GLN A 231 -5.44 11.53 -7.44
CA GLN A 231 -5.74 10.99 -6.11
C GLN A 231 -6.50 12.03 -5.28
N LYS A 232 -7.59 11.60 -4.69
CA LYS A 232 -8.46 12.39 -3.80
C LYS A 232 -8.37 11.84 -2.40
N CYS A 233 -8.65 12.69 -1.43
CA CYS A 233 -8.76 12.31 -0.02
C CYS A 233 -10.14 12.65 0.53
N LEU A 234 -10.67 11.73 1.34
CA LEU A 234 -11.80 11.95 2.21
C LEU A 234 -11.31 11.76 3.64
N LEU A 235 -11.40 12.80 4.45
CA LEU A 235 -11.01 12.79 5.86
C LEU A 235 -12.26 12.71 6.73
N ALA A 236 -12.28 11.80 7.70
CA ALA A 236 -13.29 11.65 8.72
C ALA A 236 -12.74 12.13 10.07
N GLY A 237 -13.52 12.90 10.80
CA GLY A 237 -13.10 13.41 12.12
C GLY A 237 -14.22 14.16 12.83
N ASP A 238 -13.88 14.71 13.97
CA ASP A 238 -14.74 15.57 14.78
C ASP A 238 -13.97 16.78 15.31
N ASP A 239 -14.53 17.50 16.27
CA ASP A 239 -13.89 18.69 16.83
C ASP A 239 -12.60 18.38 17.62
N SER A 240 -12.34 17.10 17.96
CA SER A 240 -11.11 16.63 18.61
C SER A 240 -9.99 16.29 17.62
N GLY A 241 -10.32 16.14 16.33
CA GLY A 241 -9.35 15.92 15.26
C GLY A 241 -9.70 14.80 14.26
N PRO A 242 -8.73 14.41 13.43
CA PRO A 242 -8.93 13.37 12.43
C PRO A 242 -9.01 11.98 13.08
N ARG A 243 -9.99 11.19 12.65
CA ARG A 243 -10.27 9.82 13.12
C ARG A 243 -10.17 8.78 12.02
N GLY A 244 -10.14 9.20 10.75
CA GLY A 244 -9.98 8.30 9.64
C GLY A 244 -9.80 9.04 8.31
N TYR A 245 -9.34 8.33 7.31
CA TYR A 245 -9.24 8.84 5.95
C TYR A 245 -9.38 7.74 4.91
N ALA A 246 -9.71 8.15 3.68
CA ALA A 246 -9.63 7.32 2.50
C ALA A 246 -8.90 8.05 1.37
N LEU A 247 -7.95 7.35 0.73
CA LEU A 247 -7.30 7.77 -0.51
C LEU A 247 -7.95 7.02 -1.67
N TYR A 248 -8.51 7.73 -2.62
CA TYR A 248 -9.28 7.13 -3.71
C TYR A 248 -9.12 7.86 -5.04
N ARG A 249 -9.48 7.17 -6.10
CA ARG A 249 -9.56 7.70 -7.47
C ARG A 249 -10.90 7.36 -8.09
N THR A 250 -11.31 8.15 -9.06
CA THR A 250 -12.53 7.90 -9.82
C THR A 250 -12.24 7.89 -11.31
N LYS A 251 -12.98 7.08 -12.05
CA LYS A 251 -13.02 7.13 -13.52
C LYS A 251 -14.48 7.24 -13.93
N PRO A 252 -14.93 8.37 -14.52
CA PRO A 252 -16.26 8.47 -15.07
C PRO A 252 -16.39 7.48 -16.25
N ASP A 253 -17.53 6.84 -16.32
CA ASP A 253 -17.87 5.93 -17.42
C ASP A 253 -19.39 5.89 -17.56
N TRP A 254 -19.91 5.62 -18.76
CA TRP A 254 -21.32 5.54 -19.08
C TRP A 254 -21.56 4.27 -19.86
N GLY A 255 -22.60 3.53 -19.47
CA GLY A 255 -23.04 2.36 -20.22
C GLY A 255 -23.67 2.76 -21.57
N GLU A 256 -23.78 1.80 -22.49
CA GLU A 256 -24.46 1.96 -23.79
C GLU A 256 -25.95 2.35 -23.61
N ASP A 257 -26.53 2.00 -22.45
CA ASP A 257 -27.87 2.37 -22.00
C ASP A 257 -27.98 3.79 -21.41
N GLY A 258 -26.87 4.55 -21.41
CA GLY A 258 -26.81 5.89 -20.82
C GLY A 258 -26.80 5.92 -19.29
N LEU A 259 -26.73 4.77 -18.63
CA LEU A 259 -26.62 4.71 -17.18
C LEU A 259 -25.16 4.94 -16.71
N PRO A 260 -24.99 5.57 -15.54
CA PRO A 260 -23.64 5.77 -14.98
C PRO A 260 -22.98 4.44 -14.64
N PHE A 261 -21.79 4.22 -15.21
CA PHE A 261 -20.97 3.04 -14.98
C PHE A 261 -19.58 3.38 -14.44
N GLY A 262 -19.45 4.55 -13.83
CA GLY A 262 -18.21 5.05 -13.28
C GLY A 262 -17.57 4.08 -12.28
N ARG A 263 -16.24 4.15 -12.16
CA ARG A 263 -15.44 3.32 -11.25
C ARG A 263 -14.84 4.18 -10.16
N LEU A 264 -14.90 3.68 -8.92
CA LEU A 264 -14.19 4.22 -7.77
C LEU A 264 -13.17 3.17 -7.31
N TRP A 265 -11.93 3.58 -7.15
CA TRP A 265 -10.86 2.76 -6.62
C TRP A 265 -10.36 3.34 -5.30
N ILE A 266 -10.49 2.58 -4.23
CA ILE A 266 -9.97 2.92 -2.90
C ILE A 266 -8.60 2.29 -2.78
N GLY A 267 -7.56 3.13 -2.78
CA GLY A 267 -6.17 2.70 -2.63
C GLY A 267 -5.79 2.44 -1.17
N GLU A 268 -6.38 3.22 -0.25
CA GLU A 268 -6.14 3.07 1.18
C GLU A 268 -7.32 3.64 1.98
N LEU A 269 -7.72 2.96 3.05
CA LEU A 269 -8.66 3.46 4.04
C LEU A 269 -8.14 3.12 5.43
N MET A 270 -7.97 4.13 6.27
CA MET A 270 -7.52 4.00 7.65
C MET A 270 -8.52 4.67 8.59
N ALA A 271 -8.81 4.03 9.70
CA ALA A 271 -9.68 4.59 10.73
C ALA A 271 -9.26 4.10 12.11
N THR A 272 -9.35 4.97 13.09
CA THR A 272 -9.02 4.70 14.49
C THR A 272 -10.15 4.00 15.22
N ASP A 273 -11.37 4.04 14.66
CA ASP A 273 -12.56 3.45 15.25
C ASP A 273 -13.60 3.05 14.20
N ALA A 274 -14.58 2.25 14.62
CA ALA A 274 -15.62 1.72 13.76
C ALA A 274 -16.55 2.79 13.18
N ALA A 275 -16.84 3.87 13.90
CA ALA A 275 -17.74 4.94 13.45
C ALA A 275 -17.11 5.72 12.29
N ALA A 276 -15.83 6.09 12.40
CA ALA A 276 -15.09 6.76 11.33
C ALA A 276 -14.97 5.83 10.10
N SER A 277 -14.67 4.54 10.31
CA SER A 277 -14.61 3.55 9.24
C SER A 277 -15.95 3.41 8.51
N ALA A 278 -17.05 3.23 9.24
CA ALA A 278 -18.38 3.09 8.66
C ALA A 278 -18.82 4.35 7.90
N THR A 279 -18.49 5.53 8.41
CA THR A 279 -18.80 6.81 7.75
C THR A 279 -18.07 6.94 6.42
N LEU A 280 -16.77 6.59 6.37
CA LEU A 280 -15.98 6.60 5.15
C LEU A 280 -16.51 5.61 4.11
N TRP A 281 -16.76 4.38 4.52
CA TRP A 281 -17.30 3.35 3.64
C TRP A 281 -18.67 3.71 3.10
N THR A 282 -19.57 4.24 3.95
CA THR A 282 -20.91 4.66 3.53
C THR A 282 -20.84 5.74 2.44
N ASP A 283 -20.06 6.80 2.63
CA ASP A 283 -19.88 7.85 1.62
C ASP A 283 -19.34 7.29 0.30
N LEU A 284 -18.27 6.48 0.37
CA LEU A 284 -17.62 5.98 -0.83
C LEU A 284 -18.47 5.00 -1.63
N LEU A 285 -19.28 4.16 -0.95
CA LEU A 285 -20.13 3.15 -1.59
C LEU A 285 -21.48 3.69 -2.08
N THR A 286 -21.92 4.86 -1.59
CA THR A 286 -23.21 5.47 -1.96
C THR A 286 -23.07 6.64 -2.94
N ARG A 287 -21.86 6.93 -3.43
CA ARG A 287 -21.63 8.05 -4.34
C ARG A 287 -22.37 7.90 -5.65
N ASP A 288 -22.96 9.01 -6.08
CA ASP A 288 -23.62 9.10 -7.38
C ASP A 288 -22.64 8.89 -8.54
N LEU A 289 -23.19 8.42 -9.67
CA LEU A 289 -22.46 8.17 -10.91
C LEU A 289 -21.39 7.06 -10.82
N ILE A 290 -21.27 6.38 -9.69
CA ILE A 290 -20.38 5.24 -9.51
C ILE A 290 -21.16 3.94 -9.71
N GLY A 291 -20.80 3.16 -10.73
CA GLY A 291 -21.38 1.85 -10.99
C GLY A 291 -20.76 0.74 -10.13
N ARG A 292 -19.48 0.89 -9.76
CA ARG A 292 -18.77 -0.03 -8.88
C ARG A 292 -17.65 0.64 -8.10
N ALA A 293 -17.47 0.24 -6.86
CA ALA A 293 -16.32 0.59 -6.03
C ALA A 293 -15.44 -0.65 -5.82
N SER A 294 -14.13 -0.48 -5.86
CA SER A 294 -13.18 -1.56 -5.62
C SER A 294 -12.11 -1.10 -4.63
N CYS A 295 -11.67 -2.01 -3.76
CA CYS A 295 -10.55 -1.80 -2.86
C CYS A 295 -9.71 -3.07 -2.75
N ARG A 296 -8.50 -2.91 -2.24
CA ARG A 296 -7.66 -4.02 -1.76
C ARG A 296 -7.52 -3.89 -0.26
N GLU A 297 -7.75 -4.97 0.44
CA GLU A 297 -7.62 -5.04 1.90
C GLU A 297 -6.70 -6.21 2.25
N ARG A 298 -5.75 -5.98 3.16
CA ARG A 298 -4.95 -7.07 3.73
C ARG A 298 -5.71 -7.68 4.91
N VAL A 299 -5.79 -8.99 4.92
CA VAL A 299 -6.46 -9.80 5.95
C VAL A 299 -5.43 -10.62 6.71
#